data_2d7384152ccd257b3b1966995c75743a
#
_entry.id   2d7384152ccd257b3b1966995c75743a
#
_cell.length_a   1.000
_cell.length_b   1.000
_cell.length_c   1.000
_cell.angle_alpha   90.00
_cell.angle_beta   90.00
_cell.angle_gamma   90.00
#
_symmetry.space_group_name_H-M   'P 1'
#
loop_
_entity.id
_entity.type
_entity.pdbx_description
1 polymer ?
#
loop_
_entity_poly.entity_id
_entity_poly.type
_entity_poly.pdbx_seq_one_letter_code
_entity_poly.pdbx_strand_id
1 'polypeptide(L)'
;DLRMSRGLGDVYKRQELLLDEYEKLFSTRTRLVSVAHVSNVLGTINPVKEMIATAHAHGVPVLIDGAQSIPHMPIDVQDLDADFYVFSGHKVYGPTGIGVLYGKETWLDKLPPYQGGGEMIKNVSFEHTTFNELPFKFEAGTPDYIGSTALAKALDYVSAIGMDKIAAYEHELTVYAMNRLKEIPGMRIFGEAEHKGGVISFLVGNIHHFDMGTLLDRLGIAVRTGHHCAEPLMHRMGIEGTVRASLGLYNTKEEIDALAAGIERVSRMF
;
A
#
# COMPACT_ATOMS: atom_id res chain seq x y z
N ASP A 1 16.75 1.60 -8.37
CA ASP A 1 17.95 0.81 -8.19
C ASP A 1 17.63 -0.44 -7.34
N LEU A 2 17.72 -1.62 -7.95
CA LEU A 2 17.49 -2.93 -7.34
C LEU A 2 18.31 -3.19 -6.03
N ARG A 3 19.25 -2.32 -5.72
CA ARG A 3 20.06 -2.43 -4.50
C ARG A 3 19.34 -1.97 -3.24
N MET A 4 18.36 -1.08 -3.35
CA MET A 4 17.55 -0.68 -2.18
C MET A 4 16.64 -1.82 -1.72
N SER A 5 16.09 -2.62 -2.64
CA SER A 5 15.31 -3.81 -2.28
C SER A 5 16.16 -4.92 -1.66
N ARG A 6 17.48 -4.98 -1.93
CA ARG A 6 18.39 -5.95 -1.31
C ARG A 6 18.79 -5.59 0.11
N GLY A 7 18.93 -4.28 0.42
CA GLY A 7 19.21 -3.81 1.78
C GLY A 7 18.01 -3.98 2.73
N LEU A 8 16.80 -3.73 2.25
CA LEU A 8 15.58 -3.90 3.05
C LEU A 8 15.31 -5.35 3.47
N GLY A 9 15.92 -6.34 2.82
CA GLY A 9 15.78 -7.75 3.19
C GLY A 9 16.28 -8.10 4.59
N ASP A 10 17.28 -7.40 5.11
CA ASP A 10 17.83 -7.62 6.45
C ASP A 10 17.18 -6.71 7.51
N VAL A 11 16.31 -5.79 7.08
CA VAL A 11 15.67 -4.75 7.88
C VAL A 11 14.37 -5.22 8.56
N TYR A 12 13.92 -6.46 8.33
CA TYR A 12 12.67 -6.97 8.92
C TYR A 12 12.94 -7.95 10.07
N LYS A 13 12.74 -7.49 11.31
CA LYS A 13 12.60 -8.33 12.49
C LYS A 13 11.12 -8.48 12.79
N ARG A 14 10.63 -9.72 13.00
CA ARG A 14 9.17 -10.00 13.15
C ARG A 14 8.30 -9.43 12.02
N GLN A 15 8.94 -9.22 10.82
CA GLN A 15 8.27 -8.63 9.67
C GLN A 15 7.89 -7.15 9.88
N GLU A 16 8.62 -6.46 10.75
CA GLU A 16 8.64 -5.02 10.94
C GLU A 16 9.92 -4.42 10.34
N LEU A 17 9.86 -3.14 9.98
CA LEU A 17 11.01 -2.41 9.44
C LEU A 17 11.96 -2.01 10.59
N LEU A 18 13.25 -2.37 10.48
CA LEU A 18 14.27 -2.00 11.47
C LEU A 18 14.84 -0.63 11.13
N LEU A 19 14.48 0.39 11.89
CA LEU A 19 14.93 1.77 11.65
C LEU A 19 16.45 1.94 11.76
N ASP A 20 17.10 1.22 12.67
CA ASP A 20 18.57 1.24 12.83
C ASP A 20 19.28 0.75 11.55
N GLU A 21 18.71 -0.24 10.86
CA GLU A 21 19.27 -0.74 9.60
C GLU A 21 18.89 0.19 8.44
N TYR A 22 17.70 0.80 8.47
CA TYR A 22 17.29 1.79 7.50
C TYR A 22 18.27 2.97 7.45
N GLU A 23 18.67 3.50 8.60
CA GLU A 23 19.61 4.62 8.68
C GLU A 23 20.98 4.29 8.08
N LYS A 24 21.47 3.05 8.23
CA LYS A 24 22.76 2.59 7.66
C LYS A 24 22.76 2.52 6.12
N LEU A 25 21.58 2.55 5.47
CA LEU A 25 21.46 2.49 4.00
C LEU A 25 21.78 3.84 3.33
N PHE A 26 21.82 4.94 4.08
CA PHE A 26 22.13 6.25 3.50
C PHE A 26 23.60 6.37 3.12
N SER A 27 23.84 7.00 1.98
CA SER A 27 25.16 7.30 1.45
C SER A 27 25.13 8.58 0.63
N THR A 28 26.29 9.08 0.23
CA THR A 28 26.40 10.24 -0.69
C THR A 28 25.73 10.02 -2.06
N ARG A 29 25.35 8.79 -2.40
CA ARG A 29 24.65 8.43 -3.63
C ARG A 29 23.14 8.31 -3.46
N THR A 30 22.63 8.31 -2.24
CA THR A 30 21.17 8.25 -1.97
C THR A 30 20.53 9.56 -2.44
N ARG A 31 19.52 9.47 -3.31
CA ARG A 31 18.85 10.63 -3.93
C ARG A 31 17.38 10.71 -3.58
N LEU A 32 16.77 9.60 -3.28
CA LEU A 32 15.35 9.48 -2.96
C LEU A 32 15.15 8.21 -2.12
N VAL A 33 14.30 8.31 -1.11
CA VAL A 33 13.71 7.14 -0.44
C VAL A 33 12.30 6.96 -1.00
N SER A 34 11.96 5.74 -1.38
CA SER A 34 10.59 5.38 -1.76
C SER A 34 10.15 4.17 -0.94
N VAL A 35 9.05 4.31 -0.19
CA VAL A 35 8.58 3.28 0.74
C VAL A 35 7.06 3.24 0.79
N ALA A 36 6.48 2.04 0.94
CA ALA A 36 5.06 1.89 1.19
C ALA A 36 4.71 2.30 2.62
N HIS A 37 3.60 3.03 2.81
CA HIS A 37 3.08 3.34 4.14
C HIS A 37 2.55 2.09 4.83
N VAL A 38 1.79 1.27 4.10
CA VAL A 38 1.26 -0.02 4.57
C VAL A 38 1.64 -1.11 3.58
N SER A 39 2.18 -2.21 4.08
CA SER A 39 2.53 -3.37 3.25
C SER A 39 1.27 -4.05 2.70
N ASN A 40 1.22 -4.21 1.39
CA ASN A 40 0.13 -4.93 0.72
C ASN A 40 0.18 -6.46 0.91
N VAL A 41 1.23 -6.99 1.50
CA VAL A 41 1.40 -8.43 1.82
C VAL A 41 1.26 -8.67 3.32
N LEU A 42 2.08 -7.97 4.11
CA LEU A 42 2.18 -8.20 5.55
C LEU A 42 1.11 -7.43 6.35
N GLY A 43 0.53 -6.39 5.76
CA GLY A 43 -0.33 -5.45 6.47
C GLY A 43 0.43 -4.52 7.42
N THR A 44 1.73 -4.70 7.61
CA THR A 44 2.56 -3.86 8.48
C THR A 44 2.41 -2.38 8.12
N ILE A 45 2.08 -1.55 9.09
CA ILE A 45 2.06 -0.09 8.97
C ILE A 45 3.47 0.39 9.31
N ASN A 46 4.16 0.92 8.32
CA ASN A 46 5.53 1.40 8.50
C ASN A 46 5.55 2.77 9.22
N PRO A 47 6.55 3.03 10.08
CA PRO A 47 6.69 4.29 10.81
C PRO A 47 7.22 5.40 9.88
N VAL A 48 6.43 5.77 8.87
CA VAL A 48 6.87 6.66 7.79
C VAL A 48 7.26 8.06 8.26
N LYS A 49 6.64 8.57 9.35
CA LYS A 49 7.01 9.87 9.91
C LYS A 49 8.45 9.87 10.43
N GLU A 50 8.86 8.81 11.13
CA GLU A 50 10.24 8.66 11.61
C GLU A 50 11.20 8.42 10.44
N MET A 51 10.78 7.63 9.45
CA MET A 51 11.58 7.40 8.25
C MET A 51 11.82 8.69 7.44
N ILE A 52 10.81 9.54 7.33
CA ILE A 52 10.91 10.85 6.68
C ILE A 52 11.89 11.74 7.46
N ALA A 53 11.75 11.83 8.78
CA ALA A 53 12.65 12.62 9.62
C ALA A 53 14.11 12.18 9.49
N THR A 54 14.36 10.85 9.49
CA THR A 54 15.70 10.29 9.27
C THR A 54 16.24 10.64 7.88
N ALA A 55 15.43 10.48 6.82
CA ALA A 55 15.86 10.81 5.46
C ALA A 55 16.17 12.30 5.30
N HIS A 56 15.34 13.17 5.89
CA HIS A 56 15.55 14.62 5.86
C HIS A 56 16.82 15.03 6.62
N ALA A 57 17.18 14.36 7.72
CA ALA A 57 18.47 14.57 8.40
C ALA A 57 19.68 14.28 7.50
N HIS A 58 19.52 13.40 6.51
CA HIS A 58 20.50 13.10 5.46
C HIS A 58 20.34 13.95 4.18
N GLY A 59 19.40 14.90 4.17
CA GLY A 59 19.11 15.75 3.01
C GLY A 59 18.46 15.02 1.84
N VAL A 60 17.76 13.91 2.09
CA VAL A 60 17.16 13.03 1.09
C VAL A 60 15.65 13.15 1.12
N PRO A 61 14.98 13.47 -0.01
CA PRO A 61 13.52 13.52 -0.09
C PRO A 61 12.91 12.12 -0.04
N VAL A 62 11.61 12.07 0.37
CA VAL A 62 10.87 10.82 0.55
C VAL A 62 9.58 10.80 -0.26
N LEU A 63 9.36 9.71 -1.00
CA LEU A 63 8.11 9.38 -1.65
C LEU A 63 7.44 8.24 -0.87
N ILE A 64 6.22 8.48 -0.42
CA ILE A 64 5.40 7.50 0.27
C ILE A 64 4.36 6.91 -0.70
N ASP A 65 4.37 5.59 -0.85
CA ASP A 65 3.27 4.86 -1.49
C ASP A 65 2.13 4.66 -0.48
N GLY A 66 1.08 5.45 -0.63
CA GLY A 66 -0.11 5.46 0.20
C GLY A 66 -1.24 4.55 -0.31
N ALA A 67 -0.98 3.74 -1.32
CA ALA A 67 -2.02 2.94 -1.97
C ALA A 67 -2.78 1.98 -1.02
N GLN A 68 -2.15 1.56 0.07
CA GLN A 68 -2.75 0.69 1.10
C GLN A 68 -3.06 1.44 2.40
N SER A 69 -2.79 2.73 2.51
CA SER A 69 -3.10 3.52 3.71
C SER A 69 -4.31 4.44 3.50
N ILE A 70 -4.40 5.09 2.34
CA ILE A 70 -5.49 6.03 2.03
C ILE A 70 -6.90 5.46 2.28
N PRO A 71 -7.25 4.20 1.91
CA PRO A 71 -8.59 3.70 2.15
C PRO A 71 -8.88 3.34 3.61
N HIS A 72 -7.85 3.23 4.48
CA HIS A 72 -7.98 2.55 5.76
C HIS A 72 -7.65 3.44 6.98
N MET A 73 -6.98 4.59 6.79
CA MET A 73 -6.57 5.44 7.89
C MET A 73 -6.49 6.92 7.49
N PRO A 74 -6.64 7.86 8.45
CA PRO A 74 -6.47 9.27 8.17
C PRO A 74 -5.01 9.57 7.79
N ILE A 75 -4.83 10.40 6.76
CA ILE A 75 -3.53 10.82 6.27
C ILE A 75 -3.47 12.34 6.23
N ASP A 76 -2.47 12.91 6.88
CA ASP A 76 -2.09 14.30 6.76
C ASP A 76 -0.66 14.40 6.23
N VAL A 77 -0.52 14.79 4.97
CA VAL A 77 0.77 14.86 4.29
C VAL A 77 1.66 15.98 4.84
N GLN A 78 1.07 17.00 5.46
CA GLN A 78 1.79 18.10 6.10
C GLN A 78 2.34 17.66 7.46
N ASP A 79 1.52 16.98 8.28
CA ASP A 79 1.99 16.40 9.56
C ASP A 79 3.05 15.33 9.35
N LEU A 80 2.95 14.53 8.28
CA LEU A 80 3.98 13.57 7.90
C LEU A 80 5.26 14.24 7.37
N ASP A 81 5.17 15.48 6.90
CA ASP A 81 6.24 16.19 6.18
C ASP A 81 6.73 15.44 4.93
N ALA A 82 5.83 14.68 4.27
CA ALA A 82 6.15 13.92 3.08
C ALA A 82 6.50 14.84 1.90
N ASP A 83 7.60 14.53 1.16
CA ASP A 83 7.94 15.29 -0.04
C ASP A 83 7.03 14.90 -1.20
N PHE A 84 6.70 13.60 -1.29
CA PHE A 84 5.73 13.05 -2.25
C PHE A 84 4.87 12.02 -1.58
N TYR A 85 3.59 11.97 -1.96
CA TYR A 85 2.63 10.96 -1.50
C TYR A 85 1.77 10.52 -2.67
N VAL A 86 1.67 9.20 -2.93
CA VAL A 86 0.99 8.70 -4.12
C VAL A 86 -0.02 7.61 -3.78
N PHE A 87 -1.16 7.61 -4.46
CA PHE A 87 -2.15 6.55 -4.33
C PHE A 87 -2.99 6.36 -5.59
N SER A 88 -3.65 5.20 -5.70
CA SER A 88 -4.54 4.85 -6.81
C SER A 88 -6.00 4.97 -6.40
N GLY A 89 -6.82 5.59 -7.24
CA GLY A 89 -8.24 5.85 -6.96
C GLY A 89 -9.07 4.59 -6.73
N HIS A 90 -8.81 3.52 -7.51
CA HIS A 90 -9.58 2.26 -7.38
C HIS A 90 -9.41 1.54 -6.03
N LYS A 91 -8.40 1.90 -5.23
CA LYS A 91 -8.21 1.33 -3.89
C LYS A 91 -9.01 2.07 -2.82
N VAL A 92 -9.43 3.30 -3.08
CA VAL A 92 -10.23 4.12 -2.17
C VAL A 92 -11.67 4.29 -2.69
N TYR A 93 -12.24 3.19 -3.19
CA TYR A 93 -13.61 3.09 -3.72
C TYR A 93 -13.88 3.93 -4.97
N GLY A 94 -12.86 4.54 -5.55
CA GLY A 94 -12.91 5.32 -6.79
C GLY A 94 -12.79 4.44 -8.05
N PRO A 95 -12.86 5.05 -9.24
CA PRO A 95 -12.74 4.33 -10.50
C PRO A 95 -11.29 3.88 -10.77
N THR A 96 -11.15 2.96 -11.71
CA THR A 96 -9.85 2.60 -12.30
C THR A 96 -9.34 3.72 -13.21
N GLY A 97 -8.04 3.73 -13.49
CA GLY A 97 -7.42 4.65 -14.46
C GLY A 97 -7.03 6.01 -13.89
N ILE A 98 -7.37 6.31 -12.64
CA ILE A 98 -7.01 7.55 -11.96
C ILE A 98 -6.26 7.30 -10.66
N GLY A 99 -5.36 8.21 -10.34
CA GLY A 99 -4.63 8.28 -9.09
C GLY A 99 -4.21 9.70 -8.76
N VAL A 100 -3.61 9.89 -7.62
CA VAL A 100 -3.14 11.20 -7.13
C VAL A 100 -1.68 11.12 -6.75
N LEU A 101 -0.91 12.11 -7.18
CA LEU A 101 0.42 12.40 -6.67
C LEU A 101 0.36 13.77 -5.97
N TYR A 102 0.55 13.77 -4.67
CA TYR A 102 0.92 14.96 -3.91
C TYR A 102 2.43 15.16 -3.99
N GLY A 103 2.86 16.40 -4.11
CA GLY A 103 4.27 16.78 -3.99
C GLY A 103 4.41 18.16 -3.37
N LYS A 104 5.46 18.36 -2.56
CA LYS A 104 5.83 19.70 -2.09
C LYS A 104 6.16 20.58 -3.29
N GLU A 105 5.62 21.79 -3.32
CA GLU A 105 5.80 22.76 -4.40
C GLU A 105 7.29 22.94 -4.77
N THR A 106 8.16 23.04 -3.76
CA THR A 106 9.61 23.19 -3.94
C THR A 106 10.28 22.07 -4.73
N TRP A 107 9.71 20.86 -4.71
CA TRP A 107 10.14 19.74 -5.53
C TRP A 107 9.49 19.74 -6.90
N LEU A 108 8.18 19.99 -6.95
CA LEU A 108 7.45 20.03 -8.22
C LEU A 108 7.98 21.14 -9.15
N ASP A 109 8.38 22.27 -8.62
CA ASP A 109 9.02 23.35 -9.41
C ASP A 109 10.34 22.94 -10.04
N LYS A 110 11.14 22.13 -9.33
CA LYS A 110 12.44 21.67 -9.81
C LYS A 110 12.37 20.52 -10.81
N LEU A 111 11.33 19.70 -10.71
CA LEU A 111 11.19 18.52 -11.58
C LEU A 111 10.78 18.95 -13.00
N PRO A 112 11.32 18.32 -14.05
CA PRO A 112 10.80 18.48 -15.39
C PRO A 112 9.40 17.85 -15.50
N PRO A 113 8.55 18.31 -16.44
CA PRO A 113 7.29 17.62 -16.71
C PRO A 113 7.56 16.19 -17.17
N TYR A 114 6.66 15.26 -16.78
CA TYR A 114 6.78 13.85 -17.12
C TYR A 114 6.29 13.55 -18.55
N GLN A 115 5.23 14.24 -18.99
CA GLN A 115 4.63 14.09 -20.32
C GLN A 115 4.54 15.47 -20.98
N GLY A 116 4.55 15.50 -22.30
CA GLY A 116 4.27 16.70 -23.11
C GLY A 116 2.88 16.62 -23.76
N GLY A 117 2.20 17.78 -23.86
CA GLY A 117 0.87 17.84 -24.49
C GLY A 117 0.25 19.23 -24.36
N GLY A 118 -0.98 19.37 -24.75
CA GLY A 118 -1.77 20.58 -24.51
C GLY A 118 -1.90 20.88 -23.02
N GLU A 119 -2.29 22.08 -22.66
CA GLU A 119 -2.52 22.64 -21.32
C GLU A 119 -1.27 22.78 -20.45
N MET A 120 -0.30 21.85 -20.51
CA MET A 120 0.90 21.86 -19.70
C MET A 120 2.03 22.76 -20.24
N ILE A 121 1.92 23.23 -21.48
CA ILE A 121 2.85 24.15 -22.14
C ILE A 121 2.37 25.60 -22.02
N LYS A 122 3.31 26.54 -21.86
CA LYS A 122 3.06 27.99 -21.87
C LYS A 122 3.39 28.59 -23.23
N ASN A 123 4.60 28.34 -23.73
CA ASN A 123 5.02 28.73 -25.07
C ASN A 123 5.82 27.62 -25.73
N VAL A 124 5.70 27.48 -27.05
CA VAL A 124 6.45 26.51 -27.85
C VAL A 124 7.04 27.21 -29.06
N SER A 125 8.34 27.06 -29.26
CA SER A 125 9.03 27.42 -30.52
C SER A 125 9.89 26.22 -30.97
N PHE A 126 10.55 26.35 -32.11
CA PHE A 126 11.52 25.34 -32.57
C PHE A 126 12.75 25.26 -31.68
N GLU A 127 13.12 26.36 -31.01
CA GLU A 127 14.33 26.47 -30.20
C GLU A 127 14.05 26.25 -28.73
N HIS A 128 12.84 26.55 -28.24
CA HIS A 128 12.58 26.56 -26.81
C HIS A 128 11.10 26.33 -26.48
N THR A 129 10.87 25.53 -25.42
CA THR A 129 9.54 25.30 -24.85
C THR A 129 9.55 25.75 -23.38
N THR A 130 8.53 26.49 -22.97
CA THR A 130 8.25 26.81 -21.56
C THR A 130 6.96 26.13 -21.12
N PHE A 131 6.93 25.78 -19.84
CA PHE A 131 5.83 25.02 -19.26
C PHE A 131 4.91 25.91 -18.45
N ASN A 132 3.68 25.48 -18.27
CA ASN A 132 2.69 26.16 -17.47
C ASN A 132 3.03 26.04 -15.98
N GLU A 133 2.28 26.79 -15.15
CA GLU A 133 2.40 26.79 -13.69
C GLU A 133 1.83 25.50 -13.10
N LEU A 134 2.21 25.17 -11.86
CA LEU A 134 1.62 24.07 -11.10
C LEU A 134 0.12 24.32 -10.87
N PRO A 135 -0.73 23.29 -10.88
CA PRO A 135 -0.42 21.87 -11.15
C PRO A 135 -0.34 21.51 -12.65
N PHE A 136 -0.74 22.41 -13.55
CA PHE A 136 -0.88 22.18 -15.00
C PHE A 136 0.40 21.68 -15.67
N LYS A 137 1.57 22.04 -15.14
CA LYS A 137 2.89 21.55 -15.61
C LYS A 137 2.95 20.01 -15.72
N PHE A 138 2.19 19.29 -14.90
CA PHE A 138 2.15 17.83 -14.88
C PHE A 138 0.86 17.23 -15.43
N GLU A 139 -0.05 18.06 -15.94
CA GLU A 139 -1.37 17.69 -16.47
C GLU A 139 -1.37 17.80 -18.02
N ALA A 140 -0.80 16.81 -18.70
CA ALA A 140 -0.62 16.85 -20.15
C ALA A 140 -1.87 16.37 -20.90
N GLY A 141 -2.45 17.24 -21.74
CA GLY A 141 -3.62 16.96 -22.58
C GLY A 141 -4.94 17.08 -21.82
N THR A 142 -6.03 16.66 -22.45
CA THR A 142 -7.37 16.66 -21.81
C THR A 142 -7.36 15.73 -20.61
N PRO A 143 -7.65 16.24 -19.39
CA PRO A 143 -7.61 15.40 -18.18
C PRO A 143 -8.76 14.39 -18.16
N ASP A 144 -8.58 13.32 -17.37
CA ASP A 144 -9.66 12.38 -17.06
C ASP A 144 -10.66 13.03 -16.08
N TYR A 145 -11.52 13.92 -16.63
CA TYR A 145 -12.54 14.62 -15.84
C TYR A 145 -13.64 13.70 -15.31
N ILE A 146 -13.89 12.57 -15.95
CA ILE A 146 -14.87 11.57 -15.48
C ILE A 146 -14.29 10.85 -14.25
N GLY A 147 -13.08 10.33 -14.38
CA GLY A 147 -12.39 9.63 -13.29
C GLY A 147 -12.13 10.55 -12.09
N SER A 148 -11.71 11.80 -12.32
CA SER A 148 -11.45 12.75 -11.23
C SER A 148 -12.74 13.14 -10.47
N THR A 149 -13.84 13.36 -11.17
CA THR A 149 -15.15 13.64 -10.56
C THR A 149 -15.65 12.44 -9.74
N ALA A 150 -15.51 11.23 -10.28
CA ALA A 150 -15.90 10.01 -9.57
C ALA A 150 -15.00 9.73 -8.38
N LEU A 151 -13.68 9.98 -8.48
CA LEU A 151 -12.76 9.87 -7.36
C LEU A 151 -13.10 10.87 -6.24
N ALA A 152 -13.39 12.13 -6.59
CA ALA A 152 -13.82 13.13 -5.61
C ALA A 152 -15.05 12.63 -4.83
N LYS A 153 -16.03 12.02 -5.53
CA LYS A 153 -17.22 11.46 -4.89
C LYS A 153 -16.90 10.28 -3.96
N ALA A 154 -15.94 9.44 -4.33
CA ALA A 154 -15.48 8.34 -3.46
C ALA A 154 -14.78 8.88 -2.19
N LEU A 155 -13.96 9.93 -2.32
CA LEU A 155 -13.33 10.59 -1.19
C LEU A 155 -14.35 11.27 -0.26
N ASP A 156 -15.39 11.92 -0.82
CA ASP A 156 -16.51 12.46 -0.04
C ASP A 156 -17.21 11.36 0.76
N TYR A 157 -17.42 10.19 0.15
CA TYR A 157 -18.09 9.06 0.79
C TYR A 157 -17.33 8.56 2.01
N VAL A 158 -16.03 8.26 1.88
CA VAL A 158 -15.22 7.79 3.02
C VAL A 158 -15.05 8.86 4.09
N SER A 159 -14.92 10.13 3.68
CA SER A 159 -14.83 11.28 4.58
C SER A 159 -16.12 11.47 5.39
N ALA A 160 -17.28 11.24 4.78
CA ALA A 160 -18.57 11.33 5.46
C ALA A 160 -18.77 10.22 6.52
N ILE A 161 -18.22 9.04 6.30
CA ILE A 161 -18.16 7.95 7.30
C ILE A 161 -17.22 8.36 8.44
N GLY A 162 -16.09 8.96 8.10
CA GLY A 162 -15.01 9.37 8.99
C GLY A 162 -13.87 8.36 9.01
N MET A 163 -12.69 8.80 8.57
CA MET A 163 -11.52 7.93 8.44
C MET A 163 -11.07 7.33 9.77
N ASP A 164 -11.20 8.05 10.88
CA ASP A 164 -10.91 7.53 12.23
C ASP A 164 -11.84 6.36 12.62
N LYS A 165 -13.12 6.46 12.25
CA LYS A 165 -14.09 5.39 12.51
C LYS A 165 -13.82 4.16 11.65
N ILE A 166 -13.45 4.38 10.38
CA ILE A 166 -13.03 3.29 9.48
C ILE A 166 -11.82 2.58 10.07
N ALA A 167 -10.77 3.32 10.43
CA ALA A 167 -9.55 2.78 11.00
C ALA A 167 -9.82 1.98 12.29
N ALA A 168 -10.62 2.52 13.20
CA ALA A 168 -10.98 1.83 14.44
C ALA A 168 -11.77 0.53 14.20
N TYR A 169 -12.74 0.55 13.31
CA TYR A 169 -13.54 -0.62 12.96
C TYR A 169 -12.70 -1.71 12.26
N GLU A 170 -11.89 -1.33 11.29
CA GLU A 170 -11.04 -2.28 10.58
C GLU A 170 -9.94 -2.86 11.49
N HIS A 171 -9.45 -2.08 12.47
CA HIS A 171 -8.55 -2.59 13.50
C HIS A 171 -9.24 -3.66 14.36
N GLU A 172 -10.49 -3.42 14.82
CA GLU A 172 -11.27 -4.42 15.57
C GLU A 172 -11.44 -5.70 14.76
N LEU A 173 -11.82 -5.59 13.48
CA LEU A 173 -11.95 -6.74 12.59
C LEU A 173 -10.62 -7.48 12.39
N THR A 174 -9.52 -6.74 12.24
CA THR A 174 -8.18 -7.32 12.07
C THR A 174 -7.75 -8.11 13.28
N VAL A 175 -7.95 -7.57 14.50
CA VAL A 175 -7.66 -8.27 15.75
C VAL A 175 -8.52 -9.52 15.88
N TYR A 176 -9.81 -9.42 15.58
CA TYR A 176 -10.72 -10.57 15.59
C TYR A 176 -10.27 -11.66 14.61
N ALA A 177 -9.99 -11.29 13.37
CA ALA A 177 -9.55 -12.23 12.34
C ALA A 177 -8.21 -12.90 12.69
N MET A 178 -7.23 -12.14 13.18
CA MET A 178 -5.93 -12.68 13.60
C MET A 178 -6.08 -13.73 14.71
N ASN A 179 -6.94 -13.47 15.71
CA ASN A 179 -7.20 -14.42 16.79
C ASN A 179 -7.93 -15.67 16.26
N ARG A 180 -8.97 -15.48 15.47
CA ARG A 180 -9.78 -16.57 14.93
C ARG A 180 -8.98 -17.48 13.98
N LEU A 181 -8.12 -16.91 13.14
CA LEU A 181 -7.29 -17.70 12.23
C LEU A 181 -6.17 -18.44 12.96
N LYS A 182 -5.60 -17.89 14.04
CA LYS A 182 -4.55 -18.56 14.83
C LYS A 182 -5.05 -19.85 15.52
N GLU A 183 -6.34 -20.02 15.70
CA GLU A 183 -6.94 -21.25 16.26
C GLU A 183 -6.90 -22.43 15.28
N ILE A 184 -6.69 -22.17 13.97
CA ILE A 184 -6.70 -23.21 12.94
C ILE A 184 -5.40 -24.00 12.98
N PRO A 185 -5.43 -25.34 13.14
CA PRO A 185 -4.23 -26.17 13.14
C PRO A 185 -3.40 -26.01 11.88
N GLY A 186 -2.09 -25.81 12.05
CA GLY A 186 -1.14 -25.64 10.93
C GLY A 186 -1.16 -24.24 10.29
N MET A 187 -1.92 -23.30 10.82
CA MET A 187 -1.93 -21.90 10.36
C MET A 187 -0.57 -21.24 10.59
N ARG A 188 -0.07 -20.61 9.53
CA ARG A 188 1.12 -19.75 9.56
C ARG A 188 0.74 -18.39 9.02
N ILE A 189 0.67 -17.38 9.87
CA ILE A 189 0.39 -15.99 9.47
C ILE A 189 1.70 -15.26 9.20
N PHE A 190 1.70 -14.44 8.15
CA PHE A 190 2.80 -13.55 7.79
C PHE A 190 2.39 -12.11 8.04
N GLY A 191 3.24 -11.33 8.71
CA GLY A 191 2.93 -9.97 9.13
C GLY A 191 2.20 -9.95 10.48
N GLU A 192 2.96 -10.13 11.57
CA GLU A 192 2.47 -10.09 12.94
C GLU A 192 2.96 -8.82 13.67
N ALA A 193 3.14 -7.72 12.93
CA ALA A 193 3.46 -6.43 13.50
C ALA A 193 2.36 -5.94 14.45
N GLU A 194 2.75 -5.20 15.48
CA GLU A 194 1.81 -4.58 16.42
C GLU A 194 0.89 -3.58 15.71
N HIS A 195 1.48 -2.77 14.83
CA HIS A 195 0.74 -1.84 13.99
C HIS A 195 0.47 -2.49 12.62
N LYS A 196 -0.78 -2.93 12.44
CA LYS A 196 -1.19 -3.71 11.28
C LYS A 196 -2.53 -3.24 10.74
N GLY A 197 -2.59 -3.11 9.40
CA GLY A 197 -3.84 -2.90 8.66
C GLY A 197 -4.56 -4.21 8.33
N GLY A 198 -5.73 -4.12 7.72
CA GLY A 198 -6.66 -5.21 7.43
C GLY A 198 -6.21 -6.25 6.39
N VAL A 199 -4.90 -6.44 6.21
CA VAL A 199 -4.31 -7.42 5.29
C VAL A 199 -3.72 -8.59 6.07
N ILE A 200 -4.20 -9.81 5.82
CA ILE A 200 -3.72 -11.02 6.49
C ILE A 200 -3.28 -12.03 5.44
N SER A 201 -1.96 -12.25 5.36
CA SER A 201 -1.36 -13.26 4.51
C SER A 201 -1.05 -14.51 5.33
N PHE A 202 -1.38 -15.69 4.79
CA PHE A 202 -1.23 -16.95 5.53
C PHE A 202 -0.97 -18.15 4.63
N LEU A 203 -0.50 -19.23 5.24
CA LEU A 203 -0.43 -20.60 4.70
C LEU A 203 -0.96 -21.57 5.76
N VAL A 204 -1.41 -22.75 5.34
CA VAL A 204 -1.90 -23.78 6.26
C VAL A 204 -1.21 -25.11 5.95
N GLY A 205 -0.45 -25.65 6.90
CA GLY A 205 0.30 -26.90 6.71
C GLY A 205 1.16 -26.85 5.46
N ASN A 206 1.03 -27.88 4.65
CA ASN A 206 1.72 -28.03 3.34
C ASN A 206 0.78 -27.75 2.14
N ILE A 207 -0.40 -27.18 2.37
CA ILE A 207 -1.36 -26.90 1.31
C ILE A 207 -0.83 -25.74 0.46
N HIS A 208 -0.73 -25.97 -0.86
CA HIS A 208 -0.31 -24.94 -1.77
C HIS A 208 -1.30 -23.76 -1.78
N HIS A 209 -0.81 -22.52 -1.74
CA HIS A 209 -1.66 -21.32 -1.65
C HIS A 209 -2.72 -21.24 -2.76
N PHE A 210 -2.38 -21.70 -3.97
CA PHE A 210 -3.30 -21.70 -5.11
C PHE A 210 -4.46 -22.68 -4.91
N ASP A 211 -4.17 -23.90 -4.39
CA ASP A 211 -5.20 -24.89 -4.11
C ASP A 211 -6.15 -24.42 -3.01
N MET A 212 -5.59 -23.87 -1.92
CA MET A 212 -6.40 -23.27 -0.85
C MET A 212 -7.34 -22.19 -1.41
N GLY A 213 -6.81 -21.23 -2.20
CA GLY A 213 -7.63 -20.17 -2.78
C GLY A 213 -8.69 -20.68 -3.75
N THR A 214 -8.36 -21.65 -4.60
CA THR A 214 -9.30 -22.25 -5.56
C THR A 214 -10.48 -22.97 -4.84
N LEU A 215 -10.18 -23.66 -3.74
CA LEU A 215 -11.21 -24.37 -2.98
C LEU A 215 -12.05 -23.40 -2.14
N LEU A 216 -11.46 -22.34 -1.60
CA LEU A 216 -12.21 -21.26 -0.92
C LEU A 216 -13.15 -20.54 -1.88
N ASP A 217 -12.71 -20.25 -3.11
CA ASP A 217 -13.55 -19.64 -4.15
C ASP A 217 -14.79 -20.48 -4.45
N ARG A 218 -14.66 -21.82 -4.53
CA ARG A 218 -15.81 -22.73 -4.67
C ARG A 218 -16.78 -22.71 -3.50
N LEU A 219 -16.35 -22.24 -2.34
CA LEU A 219 -17.19 -22.02 -1.15
C LEU A 219 -17.78 -20.60 -1.10
N GLY A 220 -17.53 -19.77 -2.12
CA GLY A 220 -17.96 -18.38 -2.19
C GLY A 220 -17.12 -17.43 -1.34
N ILE A 221 -15.89 -17.81 -0.99
CA ILE A 221 -14.97 -17.02 -0.16
C ILE A 221 -13.86 -16.47 -1.04
N ALA A 222 -13.87 -15.15 -1.25
CA ALA A 222 -12.92 -14.45 -2.08
C ALA A 222 -11.62 -14.15 -1.31
N VAL A 223 -10.52 -14.75 -1.76
CA VAL A 223 -9.16 -14.45 -1.29
C VAL A 223 -8.24 -14.22 -2.49
N ARG A 224 -7.10 -13.61 -2.27
CA ARG A 224 -6.06 -13.50 -3.31
C ARG A 224 -4.92 -14.47 -3.01
N THR A 225 -4.34 -15.10 -4.05
CA THR A 225 -3.20 -16.02 -3.92
C THR A 225 -2.01 -15.54 -4.74
N GLY A 226 -0.81 -15.98 -4.39
CA GLY A 226 0.43 -15.74 -5.10
C GLY A 226 1.38 -14.77 -4.41
N HIS A 227 2.20 -14.08 -5.22
CA HIS A 227 3.28 -13.20 -4.74
C HIS A 227 2.79 -11.81 -4.30
N HIS A 228 1.55 -11.42 -4.62
CA HIS A 228 0.95 -10.10 -4.31
C HIS A 228 1.80 -8.91 -4.83
N CYS A 229 2.46 -9.06 -5.99
CA CYS A 229 3.39 -8.08 -6.56
C CYS A 229 4.62 -7.81 -5.67
N ALA A 230 5.02 -8.76 -4.81
CA ALA A 230 6.12 -8.66 -3.86
C ALA A 230 6.96 -9.96 -3.85
N GLU A 231 7.31 -10.47 -5.02
CA GLU A 231 8.09 -11.69 -5.18
C GLU A 231 9.43 -11.68 -4.41
N PRO A 232 10.20 -10.55 -4.35
CA PRO A 232 11.40 -10.50 -3.52
C PRO A 232 11.15 -10.78 -2.04
N LEU A 233 9.98 -10.38 -1.52
CA LEU A 233 9.58 -10.67 -0.14
C LEU A 233 9.26 -12.16 0.04
N MET A 234 8.61 -12.81 -0.93
CA MET A 234 8.35 -14.25 -0.91
C MET A 234 9.67 -15.03 -0.88
N HIS A 235 10.62 -14.67 -1.74
CA HIS A 235 11.97 -15.26 -1.74
C HIS A 235 12.68 -15.09 -0.39
N ARG A 236 12.57 -13.91 0.21
CA ARG A 236 13.15 -13.64 1.54
C ARG A 236 12.53 -14.51 2.63
N MET A 237 11.23 -14.78 2.57
CA MET A 237 10.51 -15.63 3.51
C MET A 237 10.69 -17.13 3.21
N GLY A 238 11.33 -17.50 2.09
CA GLY A 238 11.53 -18.88 1.69
C GLY A 238 10.23 -19.60 1.29
N ILE A 239 9.27 -18.88 0.71
CA ILE A 239 7.97 -19.39 0.29
C ILE A 239 7.66 -19.01 -1.16
N GLU A 240 6.81 -19.78 -1.82
CA GLU A 240 6.41 -19.53 -3.21
C GLU A 240 5.31 -18.46 -3.33
N GLY A 241 4.51 -18.26 -2.29
CA GLY A 241 3.42 -17.33 -2.24
C GLY A 241 2.57 -17.53 -1.00
N THR A 242 1.54 -16.70 -0.83
CA THR A 242 0.57 -16.82 0.27
C THR A 242 -0.87 -16.74 -0.22
N VAL A 243 -1.80 -17.16 0.62
CA VAL A 243 -3.21 -16.77 0.55
C VAL A 243 -3.33 -15.46 1.32
N ARG A 244 -4.06 -14.47 0.79
CA ARG A 244 -4.29 -13.17 1.42
C ARG A 244 -5.77 -12.88 1.54
N ALA A 245 -6.24 -12.72 2.77
CA ALA A 245 -7.50 -12.08 3.09
C ALA A 245 -7.27 -10.57 3.27
N SER A 246 -8.19 -9.76 2.77
CA SER A 246 -8.16 -8.30 2.90
C SER A 246 -9.50 -7.84 3.45
N LEU A 247 -9.46 -7.12 4.56
CA LEU A 247 -10.63 -6.60 5.25
C LEU A 247 -10.83 -5.12 4.87
N GLY A 248 -12.06 -4.69 4.77
CA GLY A 248 -12.46 -3.31 4.53
C GLY A 248 -13.66 -2.92 5.40
N LEU A 249 -14.02 -1.65 5.34
CA LEU A 249 -15.08 -1.05 6.16
C LEU A 249 -16.48 -1.74 6.05
N TYR A 250 -16.67 -2.59 5.06
CA TYR A 250 -17.92 -3.29 4.78
C TYR A 250 -17.93 -4.76 5.23
N ASN A 251 -16.78 -5.29 5.69
CA ASN A 251 -16.71 -6.66 6.18
C ASN A 251 -17.28 -6.81 7.60
N THR A 252 -17.66 -8.03 7.96
CA THR A 252 -18.25 -8.36 9.25
C THR A 252 -17.49 -9.48 9.96
N LYS A 253 -17.75 -9.69 11.26
CA LYS A 253 -17.19 -10.82 12.03
C LYS A 253 -17.71 -12.17 11.53
N GLU A 254 -18.95 -12.22 11.07
CA GLU A 254 -19.57 -13.41 10.50
C GLU A 254 -18.88 -13.85 9.22
N GLU A 255 -18.42 -12.91 8.39
CA GLU A 255 -17.62 -13.21 7.19
C GLU A 255 -16.22 -13.73 7.55
N ILE A 256 -15.64 -13.25 8.63
CA ILE A 256 -14.37 -13.77 9.17
C ILE A 256 -14.56 -15.20 9.69
N ASP A 257 -15.65 -15.48 10.38
CA ASP A 257 -16.00 -16.83 10.84
C ASP A 257 -16.24 -17.78 9.66
N ALA A 258 -16.92 -17.31 8.61
CA ALA A 258 -17.11 -18.07 7.38
C ALA A 258 -15.75 -18.37 6.68
N LEU A 259 -14.84 -17.41 6.64
CA LEU A 259 -13.46 -17.61 6.13
C LEU A 259 -12.76 -18.71 6.95
N ALA A 260 -12.78 -18.62 8.28
CA ALA A 260 -12.11 -19.58 9.15
C ALA A 260 -12.71 -21.00 8.98
N ALA A 261 -14.03 -21.13 8.97
CA ALA A 261 -14.70 -22.41 8.73
C ALA A 261 -14.39 -22.96 7.33
N GLY A 262 -14.32 -22.11 6.32
CA GLY A 262 -13.91 -22.49 4.97
C GLY A 262 -12.51 -23.03 4.91
N ILE A 263 -11.54 -22.38 5.56
CA ILE A 263 -10.15 -22.83 5.67
C ILE A 263 -10.06 -24.17 6.38
N GLU A 264 -10.75 -24.36 7.52
CA GLU A 264 -10.80 -25.63 8.25
C GLU A 264 -11.38 -26.75 7.38
N ARG A 265 -12.45 -26.46 6.63
CA ARG A 265 -13.07 -27.42 5.72
C ARG A 265 -12.12 -27.83 4.61
N VAL A 266 -11.43 -26.89 3.99
CA VAL A 266 -10.44 -27.18 2.94
C VAL A 266 -9.27 -27.97 3.51
N SER A 267 -8.77 -27.59 4.69
CA SER A 267 -7.63 -28.28 5.33
C SER A 267 -7.87 -29.74 5.63
N ARG A 268 -9.15 -30.17 5.82
CA ARG A 268 -9.50 -31.59 6.01
C ARG A 268 -9.50 -32.41 4.72
N MET A 269 -9.30 -31.79 3.56
CA MET A 269 -9.23 -32.48 2.26
C MET A 269 -7.80 -32.91 1.91
N PHE A 270 -6.82 -32.41 2.65
CA PHE A 270 -5.39 -32.69 2.51
C PHE A 270 -4.83 -33.42 3.74
#